data_8f79b563ce55610f05b750f3545d0bef
#
_entry.id   8f79b563ce55610f05b750f3545d0bef
#
_cell.length_a   1.000
_cell.length_b   1.000
_cell.length_c   1.000
_cell.angle_alpha   90.00
_cell.angle_beta   90.00
_cell.angle_gamma   90.00
#
_symmetry.space_group_name_H-M   'P 1'
#
loop_
_entity.id
_entity.type
_entity.pdbx_description
1 polymer ?
#
loop_
_entity_poly.entity_id
_entity_poly.type
_entity_poly.pdbx_seq_one_letter_code
_entity_poly.pdbx_strand_id
1 'polypeptide(L)'
;EISECLVGSEMCIRDRNEGAVTAPTASLHFSRELMKRLEIKGVDFAYITLHAGLGNFRDIDVEDLTKHKMDSEQMFVNEMAVKTVNRAKDNGRNVCAVGTTVMRAIESAVSTDGHLKEFEGWTNKFIFPPYEFTVANSMISNFHMPLSTLLMIVAAFGGYDQVMDAYHVALKEGYRFGTYGDAMLILDK
;
A
#
# COMPACT_ATOMS: atom_id res chain seq x y z
N GLU A 1 8.20 -22.63 -5.78
CA GLU A 1 6.77 -22.91 -6.06
C GLU A 1 5.92 -22.52 -4.86
N ILE A 2 5.59 -21.22 -4.78
CA ILE A 2 4.64 -20.71 -3.79
C ILE A 2 3.27 -20.52 -4.47
N SER A 3 3.07 -21.17 -5.59
CA SER A 3 1.85 -21.02 -6.40
C SER A 3 0.73 -22.00 -6.05
N GLU A 4 0.91 -22.87 -5.07
CA GLU A 4 -0.22 -23.67 -4.57
C GLU A 4 -1.06 -22.81 -3.64
N CYS A 5 -1.98 -22.08 -4.25
CA CYS A 5 -3.10 -21.49 -3.56
C CYS A 5 -3.76 -22.55 -2.67
N LEU A 6 -3.70 -22.37 -1.37
CA LEU A 6 -4.52 -23.16 -0.46
C LEU A 6 -5.98 -22.97 -0.88
N VAL A 7 -6.63 -24.03 -1.34
CA VAL A 7 -8.01 -24.01 -1.78
C VAL A 7 -8.87 -23.41 -0.67
N GLY A 8 -9.54 -22.28 -0.99
CA GLY A 8 -10.36 -21.55 -0.04
C GLY A 8 -9.68 -20.43 0.73
N SER A 9 -8.37 -20.16 0.53
CA SER A 9 -7.75 -19.00 1.13
C SER A 9 -8.13 -17.71 0.38
N GLU A 10 -8.38 -16.63 1.11
CA GLU A 10 -8.68 -15.33 0.51
C GLU A 10 -7.51 -14.78 -0.32
N MET A 11 -6.30 -15.26 -0.07
CA MET A 11 -5.08 -14.93 -0.81
C MET A 11 -5.21 -15.26 -2.29
N CYS A 12 -5.79 -16.43 -2.64
CA CYS A 12 -6.00 -16.85 -4.04
C CYS A 12 -6.94 -15.92 -4.82
N ILE A 13 -7.80 -15.18 -4.13
CA ILE A 13 -8.76 -14.28 -4.76
C ILE A 13 -8.13 -12.94 -5.11
N ARG A 14 -7.08 -12.55 -4.40
CA ARG A 14 -6.42 -11.25 -4.49
C ARG A 14 -5.12 -11.32 -5.25
N ASP A 15 -4.48 -12.47 -5.24
CA ASP A 15 -3.31 -12.78 -6.03
C ASP A 15 -3.72 -13.11 -7.47
N ARG A 16 -4.15 -12.08 -8.21
CA ARG A 16 -4.75 -12.22 -9.55
C ARG A 16 -3.72 -12.42 -10.64
N ASN A 17 -2.53 -11.88 -10.45
CA ASN A 17 -1.43 -11.90 -11.42
C ASN A 17 -0.20 -12.49 -10.76
N GLU A 18 0.32 -13.55 -11.34
CA GLU A 18 1.55 -14.20 -10.89
C GLU A 18 2.76 -13.28 -11.08
N GLY A 19 3.76 -13.37 -10.18
CA GLY A 19 5.03 -12.64 -10.31
C GLY A 19 5.52 -11.95 -9.03
N ALA A 20 4.69 -11.80 -8.00
CA ALA A 20 5.12 -11.24 -6.73
C ALA A 20 5.75 -12.29 -5.81
N VAL A 21 6.77 -11.91 -5.06
CA VAL A 21 7.36 -12.76 -4.00
C VAL A 21 6.56 -12.65 -2.71
N THR A 22 5.85 -11.54 -2.52
CA THR A 22 5.08 -11.25 -1.31
C THR A 22 3.61 -11.02 -1.59
N ALA A 23 2.78 -11.54 -0.70
CA ALA A 23 1.33 -11.33 -0.75
C ALA A 23 0.95 -9.88 -0.38
N PRO A 24 -0.18 -9.36 -0.89
CA PRO A 24 -0.72 -8.05 -0.53
C PRO A 24 -1.36 -8.10 0.87
N THR A 25 -0.55 -8.10 1.92
CA THR A 25 -0.94 -8.43 3.30
C THR A 25 -2.03 -7.52 3.86
N ALA A 26 -1.98 -6.22 3.60
CA ALA A 26 -3.01 -5.30 4.07
C ALA A 26 -4.39 -5.61 3.46
N SER A 27 -4.43 -6.08 2.23
CA SER A 27 -5.70 -6.45 1.58
C SER A 27 -6.31 -7.75 2.11
N LEU A 28 -5.54 -8.58 2.81
CA LEU A 28 -6.05 -9.79 3.46
C LEU A 28 -7.06 -9.48 4.58
N HIS A 29 -7.03 -8.28 5.14
CA HIS A 29 -8.01 -7.83 6.13
C HIS A 29 -9.42 -7.60 5.54
N PHE A 30 -9.54 -7.54 4.22
CA PHE A 30 -10.81 -7.33 3.53
C PHE A 30 -11.41 -8.67 3.10
N SER A 31 -12.29 -9.24 3.92
CA SER A 31 -13.07 -10.40 3.50
C SER A 31 -14.04 -10.06 2.37
N ARG A 32 -14.50 -11.08 1.64
CA ARG A 32 -15.53 -10.90 0.60
C ARG A 32 -16.79 -10.26 1.17
N GLU A 33 -17.19 -10.69 2.37
CA GLU A 33 -18.35 -10.14 3.05
C GLU A 33 -18.16 -8.68 3.40
N LEU A 34 -16.99 -8.29 3.96
CA LEU A 34 -16.68 -6.90 4.28
C LEU A 34 -16.70 -6.04 3.02
N MET A 35 -16.06 -6.50 1.94
CA MET A 35 -16.07 -5.78 0.66
C MET A 35 -17.50 -5.58 0.16
N LYS A 36 -18.33 -6.62 0.18
CA LYS A 36 -19.73 -6.51 -0.24
C LYS A 36 -20.54 -5.53 0.61
N ARG A 37 -20.32 -5.52 1.92
CA ARG A 37 -20.97 -4.55 2.82
C ARG A 37 -20.53 -3.12 2.54
N LEU A 38 -19.25 -2.90 2.20
CA LEU A 38 -18.75 -1.59 1.81
C LEU A 38 -19.30 -1.13 0.45
N GLU A 39 -19.38 -2.02 -0.54
CA GLU A 39 -20.01 -1.74 -1.82
C GLU A 39 -21.48 -1.29 -1.66
N ILE A 40 -22.25 -1.97 -0.82
CA ILE A 40 -23.64 -1.58 -0.51
C ILE A 40 -23.71 -0.20 0.12
N LYS A 41 -22.66 0.23 0.84
CA LYS A 41 -22.54 1.58 1.40
C LYS A 41 -22.00 2.61 0.39
N GLY A 42 -21.76 2.24 -0.84
CA GLY A 42 -21.30 3.13 -1.92
C GLY A 42 -19.79 3.30 -1.97
N VAL A 43 -19.00 2.38 -1.42
CA VAL A 43 -17.55 2.36 -1.57
C VAL A 43 -17.20 1.61 -2.85
N ASP A 44 -16.49 2.26 -3.75
CA ASP A 44 -15.95 1.64 -4.96
C ASP A 44 -14.57 1.03 -4.70
N PHE A 45 -14.27 -0.09 -5.33
CA PHE A 45 -12.97 -0.75 -5.27
C PHE A 45 -12.24 -0.64 -6.60
N ALA A 46 -11.00 -0.17 -6.56
CA ALA A 46 -10.08 -0.16 -7.70
C ALA A 46 -8.91 -1.10 -7.43
N TYR A 47 -8.45 -1.79 -8.46
CA TYR A 47 -7.37 -2.77 -8.35
C TYR A 47 -6.22 -2.40 -9.26
N ILE A 48 -5.02 -2.45 -8.70
CA ILE A 48 -3.76 -2.30 -9.40
C ILE A 48 -2.88 -3.52 -9.15
N THR A 49 -1.87 -3.73 -9.96
CA THR A 49 -0.89 -4.80 -9.79
C THR A 49 0.48 -4.19 -9.52
N LEU A 50 1.17 -4.72 -8.52
CA LEU A 50 2.59 -4.48 -8.28
C LEU A 50 3.22 -5.80 -7.88
N HIS A 51 4.23 -6.23 -8.62
CA HIS A 51 4.99 -7.44 -8.34
C HIS A 51 6.08 -7.14 -7.33
N ALA A 52 5.72 -7.25 -6.04
CA ALA A 52 6.61 -6.95 -4.95
C ALA A 52 7.74 -7.98 -4.85
N GLY A 53 8.98 -7.48 -4.87
CA GLY A 53 10.20 -8.27 -4.76
C GLY A 53 10.74 -8.38 -3.34
N LEU A 54 11.90 -9.04 -3.21
CA LEU A 54 12.61 -9.22 -1.93
C LEU A 54 13.18 -7.92 -1.37
N GLY A 55 13.33 -6.88 -2.19
CA GLY A 55 13.88 -5.58 -1.78
C GLY A 55 13.10 -4.91 -0.66
N ASN A 56 11.80 -5.21 -0.54
CA ASN A 56 10.96 -4.69 0.55
C ASN A 56 11.35 -5.23 1.94
N PHE A 57 12.13 -6.32 2.01
CA PHE A 57 12.60 -6.94 3.25
C PHE A 57 14.05 -6.61 3.56
N ARG A 58 14.72 -5.84 2.71
CA ARG A 58 16.08 -5.37 3.01
C ARG A 58 16.00 -4.19 3.95
N ASP A 59 16.83 -4.24 4.98
CA ASP A 59 17.00 -3.13 5.89
C ASP A 59 17.61 -1.93 5.15
N ILE A 60 17.23 -0.75 5.60
CA ILE A 60 17.84 0.49 5.14
C ILE A 60 19.20 0.61 5.82
N ASP A 61 20.27 0.37 5.07
CA ASP A 61 21.66 0.40 5.53
C ASP A 61 22.39 1.65 5.02
N VAL A 62 21.76 2.81 5.22
CA VAL A 62 22.35 4.11 4.87
C VAL A 62 21.92 5.17 5.89
N GLU A 63 22.85 6.03 6.30
CA GLU A 63 22.53 7.18 7.15
C GLU A 63 21.75 8.27 6.40
N ASP A 64 22.05 8.45 5.12
CA ASP A 64 21.38 9.40 4.24
C ASP A 64 20.36 8.65 3.35
N LEU A 65 19.07 8.78 3.68
CA LEU A 65 17.99 8.10 2.98
C LEU A 65 17.95 8.40 1.47
N THR A 66 18.47 9.54 1.04
CA THR A 66 18.52 9.89 -0.40
C THR A 66 19.45 8.96 -1.20
N LYS A 67 20.35 8.27 -0.52
CA LYS A 67 21.31 7.32 -1.12
C LYS A 67 20.78 5.89 -1.17
N HIS A 68 19.66 5.62 -0.50
CA HIS A 68 19.05 4.29 -0.56
C HIS A 68 18.51 4.01 -1.96
N LYS A 69 18.83 2.84 -2.49
CA LYS A 69 18.36 2.38 -3.80
C LYS A 69 17.32 1.28 -3.63
N MET A 70 16.08 1.61 -3.99
CA MET A 70 15.03 0.61 -4.10
C MET A 70 15.27 -0.31 -5.30
N ASP A 71 14.98 -1.59 -5.11
CA ASP A 71 14.87 -2.52 -6.24
C ASP A 71 13.71 -2.09 -7.15
N SER A 72 13.87 -2.27 -8.45
CA SER A 72 12.80 -2.02 -9.40
C SER A 72 11.76 -3.12 -9.33
N GLU A 73 10.49 -2.74 -9.29
CA GLU A 73 9.35 -3.65 -9.28
C GLU A 73 8.38 -3.31 -10.42
N GLN A 74 7.89 -4.34 -11.08
CA GLN A 74 6.94 -4.17 -12.18
C GLN A 74 5.56 -3.81 -11.62
N MET A 75 4.89 -2.85 -12.26
CA MET A 75 3.56 -2.42 -11.85
C MET A 75 2.66 -2.12 -13.05
N PHE A 76 1.35 -2.28 -12.80
CA PHE A 76 0.31 -2.03 -13.79
C PHE A 76 -0.84 -1.26 -13.13
N VAL A 77 -1.17 -0.12 -13.70
CA VAL A 77 -2.35 0.68 -13.36
C VAL A 77 -3.25 0.74 -14.58
N ASN A 78 -4.38 0.06 -14.53
CA ASN A 78 -5.29 -0.04 -15.67
C ASN A 78 -6.27 1.12 -15.74
N GLU A 79 -6.92 1.28 -16.89
CA GLU A 79 -7.89 2.33 -17.17
C GLU A 79 -9.05 2.36 -16.15
N MET A 80 -9.54 1.20 -15.71
CA MET A 80 -10.64 1.12 -14.75
C MET A 80 -10.25 1.71 -13.39
N ALA A 81 -9.04 1.40 -12.91
CA ALA A 81 -8.51 1.97 -11.68
C ALA A 81 -8.35 3.49 -11.81
N VAL A 82 -7.80 3.96 -12.93
CA VAL A 82 -7.65 5.39 -13.22
C VAL A 82 -9.00 6.11 -13.18
N LYS A 83 -9.99 5.61 -13.90
CA LYS A 83 -11.34 6.22 -13.94
C LYS A 83 -12.00 6.25 -12.56
N THR A 84 -11.89 5.17 -11.79
CA THR A 84 -12.52 5.08 -10.47
C THR A 84 -11.86 6.03 -9.48
N VAL A 85 -10.53 6.05 -9.42
CA VAL A 85 -9.78 6.90 -8.48
C VAL A 85 -9.93 8.38 -8.83
N ASN A 86 -9.76 8.75 -10.10
CA ASN A 86 -9.86 10.15 -10.51
C ASN A 86 -11.27 10.68 -10.33
N ARG A 87 -12.31 9.89 -10.65
CA ARG A 87 -13.70 10.27 -10.36
C ARG A 87 -13.94 10.53 -8.87
N ALA A 88 -13.39 9.73 -7.98
CA ALA A 88 -13.48 9.95 -6.54
C ALA A 88 -12.80 11.27 -6.15
N LYS A 89 -11.59 11.49 -6.66
CA LYS A 89 -10.80 12.69 -6.42
C LYS A 89 -11.51 13.96 -6.91
N ASP A 90 -12.01 13.97 -8.15
CA ASP A 90 -12.71 15.09 -8.77
C ASP A 90 -14.00 15.45 -8.03
N ASN A 91 -14.63 14.48 -7.40
CA ASN A 91 -15.83 14.69 -6.57
C ASN A 91 -15.51 14.98 -5.10
N GLY A 92 -14.24 15.24 -4.74
CA GLY A 92 -13.81 15.54 -3.38
C GLY A 92 -14.04 14.37 -2.39
N ARG A 93 -14.04 13.15 -2.89
CA ARG A 93 -14.21 11.94 -2.09
C ARG A 93 -12.86 11.37 -1.68
N ASN A 94 -12.87 10.61 -0.59
CA ASN A 94 -11.67 9.98 -0.07
C ASN A 94 -11.19 8.82 -0.96
N VAL A 95 -9.89 8.76 -1.14
CA VAL A 95 -9.16 7.66 -1.79
C VAL A 95 -8.31 6.99 -0.74
N CYS A 96 -8.62 5.73 -0.43
CA CYS A 96 -7.90 4.94 0.56
C CYS A 96 -6.96 3.94 -0.11
N ALA A 97 -5.66 4.09 0.10
CA ALA A 97 -4.67 3.11 -0.35
C ALA A 97 -4.61 1.94 0.64
N VAL A 98 -4.91 0.73 0.17
CA VAL A 98 -4.83 -0.49 0.97
C VAL A 98 -3.49 -1.18 0.71
N GLY A 99 -2.51 -0.87 1.55
CA GLY A 99 -1.13 -1.35 1.49
C GLY A 99 -0.11 -0.30 1.04
N THR A 100 1.09 -0.41 1.58
CA THR A 100 2.24 0.44 1.23
C THR A 100 2.63 0.29 -0.24
N THR A 101 2.50 -0.91 -0.79
CA THR A 101 2.76 -1.21 -2.21
C THR A 101 1.78 -0.48 -3.12
N VAL A 102 0.49 -0.40 -2.73
CA VAL A 102 -0.51 0.38 -3.45
C VAL A 102 -0.16 1.86 -3.40
N MET A 103 0.17 2.39 -2.21
CA MET A 103 0.59 3.79 -2.07
C MET A 103 1.76 4.12 -2.98
N ARG A 104 2.80 3.29 -2.99
CA ARG A 104 3.97 3.48 -3.86
C ARG A 104 3.61 3.43 -5.34
N ALA A 105 2.75 2.50 -5.74
CA ALA A 105 2.34 2.35 -7.13
C ALA A 105 1.53 3.56 -7.62
N ILE A 106 0.53 4.02 -6.88
CA ILE A 106 -0.28 5.17 -7.29
C ILE A 106 0.56 6.46 -7.34
N GLU A 107 1.47 6.67 -6.38
CA GLU A 107 2.39 7.80 -6.40
C GLU A 107 3.48 7.70 -7.49
N SER A 108 3.72 6.52 -8.04
CA SER A 108 4.59 6.35 -9.22
C SER A 108 3.87 6.66 -10.53
N ALA A 109 2.55 6.58 -10.56
CA ALA A 109 1.71 6.76 -11.74
C ALA A 109 0.93 8.09 -11.73
N VAL A 110 1.42 9.10 -11.01
CA VAL A 110 0.80 10.43 -10.96
C VAL A 110 1.18 11.23 -12.20
N SER A 111 0.21 11.91 -12.79
CA SER A 111 0.40 12.91 -13.84
C SER A 111 0.72 14.30 -13.27
N THR A 112 1.12 15.23 -14.11
CA THR A 112 1.52 16.59 -13.71
C THR A 112 0.38 17.42 -13.11
N ASP A 113 -0.87 17.06 -13.43
CA ASP A 113 -2.07 17.67 -12.87
C ASP A 113 -2.57 16.99 -11.59
N GLY A 114 -1.79 16.04 -11.07
CA GLY A 114 -2.09 15.35 -9.82
C GLY A 114 -3.09 14.20 -9.93
N HIS A 115 -3.48 13.78 -11.13
CA HIS A 115 -4.35 12.65 -11.36
C HIS A 115 -3.56 11.35 -11.53
N LEU A 116 -4.21 10.23 -11.21
CA LEU A 116 -3.68 8.91 -11.53
C LEU A 116 -3.74 8.71 -13.06
N LYS A 117 -2.69 8.14 -13.64
CA LYS A 117 -2.65 7.77 -15.07
C LYS A 117 -2.43 6.28 -15.25
N GLU A 118 -2.81 5.78 -16.42
CA GLU A 118 -2.44 4.43 -16.81
C GLU A 118 -0.92 4.28 -16.83
N PHE A 119 -0.46 3.15 -16.34
CA PHE A 119 0.96 2.86 -16.27
C PHE A 119 1.20 1.36 -16.43
N GLU A 120 2.15 1.04 -17.27
CA GLU A 120 2.73 -0.30 -17.39
C GLU A 120 4.24 -0.14 -17.43
N GLY A 121 4.95 -0.71 -16.47
CA GLY A 121 6.40 -0.57 -16.41
C GLY A 121 6.98 -0.86 -15.03
N TRP A 122 8.12 -0.27 -14.76
CA TRP A 122 8.89 -0.51 -13.55
C TRP A 122 8.94 0.73 -12.67
N THR A 123 8.88 0.53 -11.35
CA THR A 123 9.08 1.59 -10.37
C THR A 123 10.16 1.19 -9.38
N ASN A 124 11.03 2.14 -9.07
CA ASN A 124 12.00 2.07 -7.98
C ASN A 124 11.78 3.22 -6.99
N LYS A 125 10.57 3.77 -6.98
CA LYS A 125 10.25 4.92 -6.14
C LYS A 125 10.46 4.56 -4.66
N PHE A 126 11.30 5.31 -3.98
CA PHE A 126 11.47 5.29 -2.53
C PHE A 126 10.74 6.48 -1.91
N ILE A 127 9.81 6.23 -1.02
CA ILE A 127 9.04 7.24 -0.31
C ILE A 127 9.47 7.26 1.15
N PHE A 128 9.92 8.42 1.62
CA PHE A 128 10.32 8.67 3.00
C PHE A 128 10.04 10.13 3.38
N PRO A 129 9.95 10.47 4.69
CA PRO A 129 9.68 11.85 5.09
C PRO A 129 10.81 12.83 4.74
N PRO A 130 10.50 14.09 4.34
CA PRO A 130 9.15 14.58 4.03
C PRO A 130 8.71 14.19 2.60
N TYR A 131 7.45 13.81 2.44
CA TYR A 131 6.86 13.49 1.14
C TYR A 131 5.41 14.01 1.06
N GLU A 132 5.04 14.65 -0.04
CA GLU A 132 3.69 15.13 -0.30
C GLU A 132 2.94 14.11 -1.16
N PHE A 133 1.93 13.48 -0.59
CA PHE A 133 1.09 12.52 -1.30
C PHE A 133 0.05 13.23 -2.15
N THR A 134 -0.16 12.70 -3.35
CA THR A 134 -0.96 13.38 -4.36
C THR A 134 -2.32 12.71 -4.56
N VAL A 135 -2.40 11.38 -4.49
CA VAL A 135 -3.59 10.63 -4.90
C VAL A 135 -4.43 10.20 -3.71
N ALA A 136 -3.84 9.53 -2.74
CA ALA A 136 -4.57 9.01 -1.59
C ALA A 136 -4.54 9.97 -0.40
N ASN A 137 -5.66 10.08 0.31
CA ASN A 137 -5.83 10.85 1.54
C ASN A 137 -6.16 9.95 2.75
N SER A 138 -6.07 8.66 2.58
CA SER A 138 -6.13 7.70 3.67
C SER A 138 -5.39 6.42 3.29
N MET A 139 -4.94 5.67 4.29
CA MET A 139 -4.13 4.48 4.07
C MET A 139 -4.47 3.41 5.10
N ILE A 140 -4.55 2.15 4.64
CA ILE A 140 -4.57 0.98 5.51
C ILE A 140 -3.26 0.23 5.31
N SER A 141 -2.56 -0.06 6.40
CA SER A 141 -1.29 -0.76 6.37
C SER A 141 -1.14 -1.70 7.56
N ASN A 142 -0.48 -2.84 7.36
CA ASN A 142 -0.03 -3.65 8.48
C ASN A 142 1.05 -2.89 9.27
N PHE A 143 1.29 -3.34 10.51
CA PHE A 143 2.45 -2.90 11.28
C PHE A 143 3.71 -3.52 10.70
N HIS A 144 4.68 -2.68 10.33
CA HIS A 144 5.93 -3.08 9.72
C HIS A 144 7.09 -3.14 10.71
N MET A 145 8.13 -3.89 10.35
CA MET A 145 9.34 -3.99 11.17
C MET A 145 10.17 -2.70 11.09
N PRO A 146 10.95 -2.39 12.13
CA PRO A 146 11.92 -1.30 12.10
C PRO A 146 12.87 -1.41 10.91
N LEU A 147 13.47 -0.29 10.50
CA LEU A 147 14.43 -0.16 9.39
C LEU A 147 13.89 -0.59 8.01
N SER A 148 12.60 -0.87 7.89
CA SER A 148 12.00 -1.25 6.60
C SER A 148 11.61 -0.04 5.76
N THR A 149 11.75 -0.16 4.44
CA THR A 149 11.25 0.83 3.48
C THR A 149 9.73 1.03 3.59
N LEU A 150 9.01 0.00 4.05
CA LEU A 150 7.55 0.03 4.24
C LEU A 150 7.16 0.93 5.41
N LEU A 151 7.91 0.90 6.52
CA LEU A 151 7.69 1.80 7.65
C LEU A 151 7.96 3.26 7.25
N MET A 152 8.93 3.52 6.35
CA MET A 152 9.20 4.86 5.84
C MET A 152 7.99 5.46 5.12
N ILE A 153 7.29 4.67 4.28
CA ILE A 153 6.06 5.11 3.60
C ILE A 153 4.98 5.47 4.62
N VAL A 154 4.79 4.63 5.63
CA VAL A 154 3.79 4.85 6.68
C VAL A 154 4.12 6.11 7.48
N ALA A 155 5.39 6.30 7.87
CA ALA A 155 5.85 7.49 8.60
C ALA A 155 5.76 8.76 7.75
N ALA A 156 6.01 8.67 6.44
CA ALA A 156 5.84 9.79 5.53
C ALA A 156 4.38 10.22 5.42
N PHE A 157 3.43 9.27 5.42
CA PHE A 157 2.00 9.54 5.28
C PHE A 157 1.36 10.01 6.59
N GLY A 158 1.59 9.29 7.69
CA GLY A 158 0.93 9.57 8.97
C GLY A 158 1.66 10.59 9.86
N GLY A 159 2.86 11.01 9.47
CA GLY A 159 3.77 11.79 10.33
C GLY A 159 4.56 10.90 11.29
N TYR A 160 5.86 11.15 11.38
CA TYR A 160 6.78 10.30 12.13
C TYR A 160 6.37 10.11 13.59
N ASP A 161 6.15 11.19 14.32
CA ASP A 161 5.86 11.13 15.75
C ASP A 161 4.55 10.39 16.03
N GLN A 162 3.49 10.70 15.28
CA GLN A 162 2.18 10.07 15.44
C GLN A 162 2.21 8.57 15.11
N VAL A 163 2.95 8.20 14.07
CA VAL A 163 3.12 6.78 13.71
C VAL A 163 3.92 6.05 14.79
N MET A 164 5.00 6.64 15.31
CA MET A 164 5.78 6.03 16.38
C MET A 164 4.97 5.87 17.67
N ASP A 165 4.18 6.87 18.04
CA ASP A 165 3.27 6.78 19.18
C ASP A 165 2.24 5.64 19.01
N ALA A 166 1.65 5.52 17.81
CA ALA A 166 0.72 4.44 17.50
C ALA A 166 1.40 3.06 17.58
N TYR A 167 2.66 2.95 17.13
CA TYR A 167 3.46 1.73 17.23
C TYR A 167 3.77 1.35 18.69
N HIS A 168 4.11 2.33 19.53
CA HIS A 168 4.32 2.10 20.96
C HIS A 168 3.04 1.61 21.66
N VAL A 169 1.89 2.21 21.32
CA VAL A 169 0.59 1.74 21.83
C VAL A 169 0.29 0.34 21.34
N ALA A 170 0.51 0.05 20.05
CA ALA A 170 0.27 -1.27 19.48
C ALA A 170 1.11 -2.35 20.17
N LEU A 171 2.39 -2.08 20.42
CA LEU A 171 3.27 -2.99 21.18
C LEU A 171 2.77 -3.25 22.59
N LYS A 172 2.35 -2.18 23.29
CA LYS A 172 1.84 -2.27 24.66
C LYS A 172 0.53 -3.07 24.76
N GLU A 173 -0.35 -2.90 23.77
CA GLU A 173 -1.66 -3.56 23.71
C GLU A 173 -1.58 -4.96 23.06
N GLY A 174 -0.39 -5.43 22.67
CA GLY A 174 -0.16 -6.78 22.16
C GLY A 174 -0.62 -6.99 20.70
N TYR A 175 -0.68 -5.95 19.89
CA TYR A 175 -0.92 -6.07 18.47
C TYR A 175 0.21 -6.84 17.78
N ARG A 176 -0.14 -7.61 16.76
CA ARG A 176 0.81 -8.43 16.00
C ARG A 176 1.37 -7.65 14.81
N PHE A 177 2.65 -7.83 14.58
CA PHE A 177 3.41 -7.18 13.52
C PHE A 177 3.69 -8.13 12.36
N GLY A 178 4.01 -7.56 11.19
CA GLY A 178 4.45 -8.30 10.02
C GLY A 178 3.33 -8.80 9.11
N THR A 179 3.63 -9.84 8.34
CA THR A 179 2.84 -10.28 7.18
C THR A 179 1.39 -10.68 7.53
N TYR A 180 1.20 -11.39 8.61
CA TYR A 180 -0.13 -11.80 9.08
C TYR A 180 -0.51 -11.12 10.40
N GLY A 181 0.10 -9.97 10.65
CA GLY A 181 -0.19 -9.15 11.81
C GLY A 181 -1.43 -8.28 11.62
N ASP A 182 -1.62 -7.42 12.60
CA ASP A 182 -2.74 -6.47 12.61
C ASP A 182 -2.45 -5.29 11.66
N ALA A 183 -3.48 -4.50 11.39
CA ALA A 183 -3.37 -3.32 10.53
C ALA A 183 -3.88 -2.07 11.22
N MET A 184 -3.44 -0.91 10.75
CA MET A 184 -3.93 0.38 11.15
C MET A 184 -4.54 1.13 9.96
N LEU A 185 -5.54 1.95 10.25
CA LEU A 185 -6.09 2.95 9.33
C LEU A 185 -5.47 4.30 9.69
N ILE A 186 -4.87 4.95 8.71
CA ILE A 186 -4.28 6.29 8.83
C ILE A 186 -5.11 7.23 7.97
N LEU A 187 -5.62 8.27 8.58
CA LEU A 187 -6.39 9.33 7.91
C LEU A 187 -5.50 10.56 7.76
N ASP A 188 -5.56 11.20 6.61
CA ASP A 188 -4.98 12.53 6.43
C ASP A 188 -5.68 13.54 7.36
N LYS A 189 -4.96 14.57 7.75
CA LYS A 189 -5.43 15.59 8.70
C LYS A 189 -6.38 16.58 8.04
#